data_fddd2c862753e2d61e3fe2264cc8b731
#
_entry.id   fddd2c862753e2d61e3fe2264cc8b731
#
_cell.length_a   1.000
_cell.length_b   1.000
_cell.length_c   1.000
_cell.angle_alpha   90.00
_cell.angle_beta   90.00
_cell.angle_gamma   90.00
#
_symmetry.space_group_name_H-M   'P 1'
#
loop_
_entity.id
_entity.type
_entity.pdbx_description
1 polymer ?
#
loop_
_entity_poly.entity_id
_entity_poly.type
_entity_poly.pdbx_seq_one_letter_code
_entity_poly.pdbx_strand_id
1 'polypeptide(L)'
;METRLAVRDVMTRTVVTATPEMTAAQAGKKMVEKRVGSIIIVKDEKPVGIVTESDMVAKVIFKNVKPSSIKLDQLMSKPLITTKSSDDVHDAVLMMAQKKIRRLPVLNGDELVGIITDADVIQVSSEVNQILDNLIEMNRESVLDRREDVMTQGECEQCEEYSDDLRQEGGRLKCPRCRGSTSSGVCEICGQFSYVLEYADGSIICE
;
A
#
# COMPACT_ATOMS: atom_id res chain seq x y z
N MET A 1 34.77 4.94 -10.74
CA MET A 1 34.83 4.71 -9.28
C MET A 1 33.38 4.75 -8.80
N GLU A 2 32.74 3.60 -8.63
CA GLU A 2 31.40 3.57 -8.05
C GLU A 2 31.51 3.90 -6.57
N THR A 3 30.99 5.05 -6.19
CA THR A 3 30.94 5.50 -4.79
C THR A 3 29.85 4.66 -4.11
N ARG A 4 30.23 3.57 -3.46
CA ARG A 4 29.31 2.76 -2.67
C ARG A 4 28.91 3.53 -1.42
N LEU A 5 27.62 3.79 -1.27
CA LEU A 5 27.03 4.43 -0.10
C LEU A 5 26.56 3.34 0.87
N ALA A 6 27.16 3.27 2.05
CA ALA A 6 26.77 2.23 3.01
C ALA A 6 25.48 2.62 3.74
N VAL A 7 24.65 1.61 4.07
CA VAL A 7 23.39 1.78 4.80
C VAL A 7 23.58 2.59 6.11
N ARG A 8 24.68 2.36 6.84
CA ARG A 8 25.00 3.10 8.09
C ARG A 8 25.15 4.61 7.92
N ASP A 9 25.43 5.07 6.70
CA ASP A 9 25.66 6.49 6.42
C ASP A 9 24.34 7.23 6.12
N VAL A 10 23.28 6.47 5.84
CA VAL A 10 21.94 6.97 5.46
C VAL A 10 20.88 6.66 6.52
N MET A 11 21.02 5.55 7.25
CA MET A 11 20.02 5.07 8.19
C MET A 11 19.72 6.03 9.34
N THR A 12 18.50 6.02 9.82
CA THR A 12 18.13 6.62 11.10
C THR A 12 18.56 5.71 12.25
N ARG A 13 19.41 6.23 13.16
CA ARG A 13 19.98 5.45 14.28
C ARG A 13 19.03 5.28 15.47
N THR A 14 18.12 6.26 15.65
CA THR A 14 17.15 6.21 16.75
C THR A 14 15.95 5.36 16.36
N VAL A 15 15.94 4.09 16.78
CA VAL A 15 14.86 3.16 16.50
C VAL A 15 13.90 3.08 17.67
N VAL A 16 12.61 3.18 17.40
CA VAL A 16 11.57 2.98 18.40
C VAL A 16 11.26 1.48 18.49
N THR A 17 11.42 0.92 19.68
CA THR A 17 11.22 -0.51 19.95
C THR A 17 10.07 -0.77 20.90
N ALA A 18 9.52 -1.98 20.90
CA ALA A 18 8.50 -2.45 21.81
C ALA A 18 8.70 -3.95 22.10
N THR A 19 8.07 -4.46 23.16
CA THR A 19 8.04 -5.89 23.44
C THR A 19 6.83 -6.57 22.82
N PRO A 20 6.85 -7.89 22.55
CA PRO A 20 5.73 -8.62 21.99
C PRO A 20 4.43 -8.53 22.81
N GLU A 21 4.53 -8.34 24.12
CA GLU A 21 3.42 -8.29 25.08
C GLU A 21 2.69 -6.93 25.08
N MET A 22 3.32 -5.88 24.54
CA MET A 22 2.71 -4.55 24.43
C MET A 22 1.46 -4.61 23.56
N THR A 23 0.44 -3.83 23.90
CA THR A 23 -0.81 -3.79 23.15
C THR A 23 -0.71 -2.84 21.95
N ALA A 24 -1.59 -3.01 20.95
CA ALA A 24 -1.69 -2.11 19.79
C ALA A 24 -1.98 -0.66 20.23
N ALA A 25 -2.80 -0.45 21.26
CA ALA A 25 -3.09 0.88 21.80
C ALA A 25 -1.83 1.57 22.34
N GLN A 26 -1.01 0.84 23.10
CA GLN A 26 0.24 1.37 23.63
C GLN A 26 1.27 1.66 22.52
N ALA A 27 1.36 0.77 21.53
CA ALA A 27 2.23 0.98 20.37
C ALA A 27 1.79 2.19 19.54
N GLY A 28 0.49 2.32 19.25
CA GLY A 28 -0.05 3.48 18.55
C GLY A 28 0.25 4.81 19.26
N LYS A 29 0.07 4.85 20.58
CA LYS A 29 0.45 6.02 21.39
C LYS A 29 1.95 6.33 21.22
N LYS A 30 2.81 5.32 21.32
CA LYS A 30 4.27 5.47 21.16
C LYS A 30 4.66 5.94 19.75
N MET A 31 3.97 5.45 18.70
CA MET A 31 4.18 5.92 17.32
C MET A 31 3.87 7.42 17.17
N VAL A 32 2.73 7.85 17.70
CA VAL A 32 2.32 9.26 17.65
C VAL A 32 3.28 10.15 18.44
N GLU A 33 3.61 9.78 19.68
CA GLU A 33 4.53 10.54 20.54
C GLU A 33 5.94 10.69 19.94
N LYS A 34 6.42 9.62 19.28
CA LYS A 34 7.74 9.59 18.64
C LYS A 34 7.73 10.01 17.18
N ARG A 35 6.54 10.29 16.61
CA ARG A 35 6.33 10.66 15.19
C ARG A 35 6.95 9.64 14.23
N VAL A 36 6.72 8.35 14.48
CA VAL A 36 7.24 7.26 13.66
C VAL A 36 6.10 6.39 13.12
N GLY A 37 6.22 5.95 11.88
CA GLY A 37 5.25 5.06 11.22
C GLY A 37 5.51 3.57 11.43
N SER A 38 6.46 3.20 12.33
CA SER A 38 6.73 1.79 12.66
C SER A 38 7.43 1.63 13.99
N ILE A 39 7.30 0.44 14.58
CA ILE A 39 7.99 0.02 15.80
C ILE A 39 8.61 -1.34 15.55
N ILE A 40 9.86 -1.51 15.95
CA ILE A 40 10.54 -2.81 15.91
C ILE A 40 10.23 -3.57 17.19
N ILE A 41 9.80 -4.80 17.04
CA ILE A 41 9.51 -5.69 18.17
C ILE A 41 10.79 -6.41 18.56
N VAL A 42 11.17 -6.25 19.82
CA VAL A 42 12.39 -6.84 20.38
C VAL A 42 12.00 -7.82 21.48
N LYS A 43 12.54 -9.03 21.42
CA LYS A 43 12.44 -10.06 22.44
C LYS A 43 13.83 -10.59 22.76
N ASP A 44 14.18 -10.67 24.05
CA ASP A 44 15.50 -11.13 24.51
C ASP A 44 16.64 -10.40 23.78
N GLU A 45 16.52 -9.07 23.71
CA GLU A 45 17.45 -8.15 23.01
C GLU A 45 17.57 -8.33 21.48
N LYS A 46 16.82 -9.28 20.90
CA LYS A 46 16.83 -9.54 19.45
C LYS A 46 15.58 -8.97 18.76
N PRO A 47 15.72 -8.34 17.61
CA PRO A 47 14.58 -7.88 16.81
C PRO A 47 13.90 -9.10 16.17
N VAL A 48 12.60 -9.27 16.46
CA VAL A 48 11.82 -10.45 16.04
C VAL A 48 10.71 -10.12 15.06
N GLY A 49 10.34 -8.86 14.92
CA GLY A 49 9.28 -8.42 14.01
C GLY A 49 9.17 -6.91 13.91
N ILE A 50 8.29 -6.46 13.05
CA ILE A 50 7.96 -5.04 12.85
C ILE A 50 6.45 -4.87 12.84
N VAL A 51 5.98 -3.77 13.44
CA VAL A 51 4.60 -3.31 13.33
C VAL A 51 4.59 -1.94 12.70
N THR A 52 3.77 -1.75 11.68
CA THR A 52 3.62 -0.51 10.93
C THR A 52 2.24 0.09 11.09
N GLU A 53 2.05 1.34 10.67
CA GLU A 53 0.73 1.98 10.57
C GLU A 53 -0.23 1.16 9.70
N SER A 54 0.26 0.59 8.58
CA SER A 54 -0.54 -0.28 7.71
C SER A 54 -1.01 -1.55 8.43
N ASP A 55 -0.17 -2.14 9.30
CA ASP A 55 -0.59 -3.28 10.13
C ASP A 55 -1.70 -2.89 11.12
N MET A 56 -1.60 -1.67 11.71
CA MET A 56 -2.64 -1.15 12.61
C MET A 56 -3.97 -0.97 11.86
N VAL A 57 -3.93 -0.40 10.66
CA VAL A 57 -5.14 -0.23 9.85
C VAL A 57 -5.71 -1.60 9.44
N ALA A 58 -4.92 -2.47 8.84
CA ALA A 58 -5.40 -3.73 8.27
C ALA A 58 -5.81 -4.77 9.32
N LYS A 59 -5.10 -4.83 10.47
CA LYS A 59 -5.30 -5.91 11.44
C LYS A 59 -6.11 -5.49 12.67
N VAL A 60 -6.22 -4.18 12.95
CA VAL A 60 -6.96 -3.65 14.11
C VAL A 60 -8.20 -2.91 13.65
N ILE A 61 -8.05 -1.84 12.85
CA ILE A 61 -9.15 -0.96 12.46
C ILE A 61 -10.10 -1.71 11.53
N PHE A 62 -9.61 -2.22 10.40
CA PHE A 62 -10.42 -2.94 9.42
C PHE A 62 -11.16 -4.16 10.02
N LYS A 63 -10.50 -4.88 10.94
CA LYS A 63 -11.11 -6.04 11.62
C LYS A 63 -11.97 -5.67 12.83
N ASN A 64 -12.14 -4.37 13.11
CA ASN A 64 -12.89 -3.86 14.25
C ASN A 64 -12.46 -4.47 15.59
N VAL A 65 -11.14 -4.71 15.77
CA VAL A 65 -10.56 -5.27 16.99
C VAL A 65 -10.26 -4.13 17.97
N LYS A 66 -10.59 -4.30 19.25
CA LYS A 66 -10.25 -3.33 20.28
C LYS A 66 -8.72 -3.22 20.44
N PRO A 67 -8.09 -2.05 20.21
CA PRO A 67 -6.62 -1.92 20.22
C PRO A 67 -5.96 -2.31 21.53
N SER A 68 -6.67 -2.19 22.66
CA SER A 68 -6.15 -2.58 23.97
C SER A 68 -6.21 -4.09 24.27
N SER A 69 -6.87 -4.88 23.42
CA SER A 69 -7.02 -6.33 23.62
C SER A 69 -6.07 -7.16 22.77
N ILE A 70 -5.42 -6.56 21.75
CA ILE A 70 -4.52 -7.27 20.85
C ILE A 70 -3.06 -6.93 21.14
N LYS A 71 -2.21 -7.95 21.25
CA LYS A 71 -0.78 -7.82 21.50
C LYS A 71 0.02 -7.71 20.20
N LEU A 72 1.22 -7.14 20.28
CA LEU A 72 2.07 -6.91 19.13
C LEU A 72 2.62 -8.19 18.51
N ASP A 73 2.78 -9.26 19.25
CA ASP A 73 3.16 -10.58 18.71
C ASP A 73 2.16 -11.14 17.70
N GLN A 74 0.88 -10.76 17.83
CA GLN A 74 -0.21 -11.14 16.91
C GLN A 74 -0.32 -10.19 15.71
N LEU A 75 0.21 -8.97 15.86
CA LEU A 75 0.15 -7.93 14.83
C LEU A 75 1.39 -7.89 13.94
N MET A 76 2.55 -8.14 14.53
CA MET A 76 3.83 -7.97 13.87
C MET A 76 3.95 -8.80 12.60
N SER A 77 4.62 -8.24 11.62
CA SER A 77 5.07 -8.96 10.44
C SER A 77 6.35 -9.72 10.78
N LYS A 78 6.35 -11.02 10.49
CA LYS A 78 7.48 -11.94 10.70
C LYS A 78 7.51 -13.00 9.60
N PRO A 79 8.72 -13.53 9.16
CA PRO A 79 10.02 -13.18 9.72
C PRO A 79 10.41 -11.73 9.41
N LEU A 80 11.24 -11.13 10.29
CA LEU A 80 11.74 -9.77 10.09
C LEU A 80 12.74 -9.76 8.92
N ILE A 81 12.51 -8.90 7.95
CA ILE A 81 13.44 -8.66 6.84
C ILE A 81 14.36 -7.52 7.26
N THR A 82 15.66 -7.75 7.22
CA THR A 82 16.68 -6.83 7.72
C THR A 82 17.79 -6.63 6.67
N THR A 83 18.59 -5.58 6.83
CA THR A 83 19.85 -5.35 6.10
C THR A 83 20.98 -5.13 7.08
N LYS A 84 22.21 -5.26 6.62
CA LYS A 84 23.39 -4.99 7.45
C LYS A 84 23.80 -3.52 7.33
N SER A 85 24.40 -2.99 8.38
CA SER A 85 24.92 -1.62 8.39
C SER A 85 26.01 -1.38 7.34
N SER A 86 26.71 -2.44 6.92
CA SER A 86 27.75 -2.41 5.89
C SER A 86 27.26 -2.61 4.46
N ASP A 87 26.00 -2.99 4.27
CA ASP A 87 25.42 -3.24 2.93
C ASP A 87 25.33 -1.92 2.14
N ASP A 88 25.26 -2.05 0.82
CA ASP A 88 25.05 -0.90 -0.05
C ASP A 88 23.59 -0.44 0.02
N VAL A 89 23.37 0.89 0.00
CA VAL A 89 22.03 1.47 -0.05
C VAL A 89 21.25 0.98 -1.27
N HIS A 90 21.94 0.80 -2.40
CA HIS A 90 21.32 0.26 -3.61
C HIS A 90 20.73 -1.14 -3.38
N ASP A 91 21.47 -2.02 -2.71
CA ASP A 91 21.00 -3.38 -2.40
C ASP A 91 19.81 -3.35 -1.43
N ALA A 92 19.82 -2.43 -0.46
CA ALA A 92 18.71 -2.23 0.45
C ALA A 92 17.43 -1.76 -0.28
N VAL A 93 17.57 -0.84 -1.25
CA VAL A 93 16.46 -0.37 -2.11
C VAL A 93 15.91 -1.50 -2.96
N LEU A 94 16.76 -2.28 -3.61
CA LEU A 94 16.33 -3.45 -4.39
C LEU A 94 15.58 -4.46 -3.52
N MET A 95 16.04 -4.67 -2.29
CA MET A 95 15.35 -5.54 -1.32
C MET A 95 13.98 -4.98 -0.93
N MET A 96 13.87 -3.67 -0.68
CA MET A 96 12.58 -3.01 -0.42
C MET A 96 11.61 -3.21 -1.59
N ALA A 97 12.10 -3.00 -2.84
CA ALA A 97 11.33 -3.19 -4.07
C ALA A 97 10.83 -4.64 -4.22
N GLN A 98 11.72 -5.60 -4.17
CA GLN A 98 11.39 -7.03 -4.33
C GLN A 98 10.42 -7.56 -3.26
N LYS A 99 10.53 -7.06 -2.02
CA LYS A 99 9.69 -7.49 -0.90
C LYS A 99 8.46 -6.61 -0.70
N LYS A 100 8.27 -5.58 -1.54
CA LYS A 100 7.18 -4.59 -1.46
C LYS A 100 7.09 -3.95 -0.05
N ILE A 101 8.23 -3.63 0.55
CA ILE A 101 8.36 -2.98 1.87
C ILE A 101 9.11 -1.67 1.74
N ARG A 102 8.80 -0.69 2.58
CA ARG A 102 9.36 0.67 2.53
C ARG A 102 10.38 0.96 3.62
N ARG A 103 10.75 -0.04 4.41
CA ARG A 103 11.70 0.12 5.51
C ARG A 103 12.36 -1.20 5.88
N LEU A 104 13.62 -1.12 6.25
CA LEU A 104 14.44 -2.25 6.69
C LEU A 104 15.10 -1.91 8.02
N PRO A 105 14.89 -2.68 9.07
CA PRO A 105 15.72 -2.64 10.26
C PRO A 105 17.16 -2.98 9.89
N VAL A 106 18.10 -2.24 10.47
CA VAL A 106 19.53 -2.36 10.18
C VAL A 106 20.21 -3.06 11.34
N LEU A 107 20.96 -4.10 11.02
CA LEU A 107 21.68 -4.89 12.00
C LEU A 107 23.22 -4.71 11.86
N ASN A 108 23.90 -4.82 12.99
CA ASN A 108 25.35 -5.05 13.05
C ASN A 108 25.55 -6.37 13.84
N GLY A 109 25.85 -7.47 13.14
CA GLY A 109 25.68 -8.80 13.70
C GLY A 109 24.22 -9.08 14.03
N ASP A 110 23.94 -9.37 15.31
CA ASP A 110 22.57 -9.59 15.83
C ASP A 110 21.95 -8.32 16.46
N GLU A 111 22.71 -7.24 16.57
CA GLU A 111 22.31 -6.00 17.23
C GLU A 111 21.56 -5.09 16.29
N LEU A 112 20.42 -4.55 16.73
CA LEU A 112 19.63 -3.54 16.01
C LEU A 112 20.32 -2.17 16.19
N VAL A 113 20.90 -1.62 15.10
CA VAL A 113 21.66 -0.38 15.11
C VAL A 113 20.97 0.77 14.41
N GLY A 114 19.89 0.51 13.67
CA GLY A 114 19.17 1.55 12.93
C GLY A 114 17.98 1.02 12.17
N ILE A 115 17.37 1.91 11.41
CA ILE A 115 16.35 1.63 10.42
C ILE A 115 16.62 2.48 9.19
N ILE A 116 16.52 1.91 8.00
CA ILE A 116 16.56 2.64 6.73
C ILE A 116 15.19 2.58 6.08
N THR A 117 14.72 3.71 5.57
CA THR A 117 13.42 3.85 4.90
C THR A 117 13.58 4.43 3.50
N ASP A 118 12.53 4.29 2.67
CA ASP A 118 12.42 4.96 1.37
C ASP A 118 12.64 6.49 1.50
N ALA A 119 12.11 7.11 2.55
CA ALA A 119 12.30 8.55 2.81
C ALA A 119 13.76 8.93 3.07
N ASP A 120 14.50 8.11 3.85
CA ASP A 120 15.93 8.35 4.11
C ASP A 120 16.74 8.29 2.81
N VAL A 121 16.42 7.32 1.93
CA VAL A 121 17.07 7.17 0.63
C VAL A 121 16.80 8.38 -0.27
N ILE A 122 15.54 8.85 -0.34
CA ILE A 122 15.17 10.03 -1.15
C ILE A 122 15.93 11.28 -0.69
N GLN A 123 16.11 11.47 0.60
CA GLN A 123 16.84 12.64 1.13
C GLN A 123 18.31 12.68 0.69
N VAL A 124 18.95 11.53 0.53
CA VAL A 124 20.37 11.43 0.15
C VAL A 124 20.57 11.35 -1.37
N SER A 125 19.53 11.01 -2.11
CA SER A 125 19.63 10.63 -3.53
C SER A 125 19.55 11.78 -4.53
N SER A 126 19.99 13.00 -4.21
CA SER A 126 20.18 14.03 -5.24
C SER A 126 21.19 13.64 -6.35
N GLU A 127 21.89 12.52 -6.20
CA GLU A 127 22.87 12.01 -7.17
C GLU A 127 22.50 10.65 -7.80
N VAL A 128 21.36 10.02 -7.44
CA VAL A 128 21.07 8.64 -7.88
C VAL A 128 19.70 8.54 -8.55
N ASN A 129 19.57 9.12 -9.75
CA ASN A 129 18.32 9.08 -10.55
C ASN A 129 17.73 7.68 -10.74
N GLN A 130 18.56 6.64 -10.88
CA GLN A 130 18.08 5.26 -11.05
C GLN A 130 17.36 4.69 -9.83
N ILE A 131 17.78 5.07 -8.62
CA ILE A 131 17.13 4.62 -7.38
C ILE A 131 15.78 5.31 -7.21
N LEU A 132 15.69 6.59 -7.59
CA LEU A 132 14.44 7.34 -7.60
C LEU A 132 13.40 6.73 -8.55
N ASP A 133 13.82 6.30 -9.74
CA ASP A 133 12.93 5.66 -10.71
C ASP A 133 12.35 4.35 -10.15
N ASN A 134 13.15 3.53 -9.50
CA ASN A 134 12.68 2.29 -8.88
C ASN A 134 11.71 2.54 -7.70
N LEU A 135 11.96 3.57 -6.88
CA LEU A 135 11.07 3.94 -5.78
C LEU A 135 9.75 4.54 -6.27
N ILE A 136 9.79 5.31 -7.35
CA ILE A 136 8.60 5.87 -8.00
C ILE A 136 7.76 4.73 -8.58
N GLU A 137 8.38 3.76 -9.24
CA GLU A 137 7.69 2.59 -9.81
C GLU A 137 7.01 1.76 -8.71
N MET A 138 7.71 1.46 -7.60
CA MET A 138 7.12 0.78 -6.43
C MET A 138 5.92 1.52 -5.85
N ASN A 139 6.01 2.84 -5.75
CA ASN A 139 4.90 3.65 -5.24
C ASN A 139 3.73 3.68 -6.23
N ARG A 140 4.01 3.66 -7.54
CA ARG A 140 2.98 3.56 -8.58
C ARG A 140 2.26 2.21 -8.55
N GLU A 141 3.00 1.10 -8.53
CA GLU A 141 2.40 -0.24 -8.44
C GLU A 141 1.56 -0.40 -7.17
N SER A 142 2.04 0.07 -6.02
CA SER A 142 1.29 0.00 -4.77
C SER A 142 0.04 0.87 -4.74
N VAL A 143 0.00 1.95 -5.52
CA VAL A 143 -1.17 2.83 -5.69
C VAL A 143 -2.12 2.28 -6.74
N LEU A 144 -1.60 1.61 -7.78
CA LEU A 144 -2.42 0.96 -8.82
C LEU A 144 -3.09 -0.31 -8.28
N ASP A 145 -2.36 -1.18 -7.57
CA ASP A 145 -2.93 -2.35 -6.88
C ASP A 145 -4.03 -1.96 -5.88
N ARG A 146 -3.95 -0.75 -5.27
CA ARG A 146 -5.01 -0.22 -4.40
C ARG A 146 -6.17 0.41 -5.17
N ARG A 147 -5.95 0.83 -6.42
CA ARG A 147 -7.02 1.44 -7.23
C ARG A 147 -7.90 0.40 -7.91
N GLU A 148 -7.43 -0.83 -8.11
CA GLU A 148 -8.28 -1.93 -8.57
C GLU A 148 -9.26 -2.40 -7.50
N ASP A 149 -8.94 -2.19 -6.20
CA ASP A 149 -9.82 -2.55 -5.06
C ASP A 149 -10.64 -1.37 -4.51
N VAL A 150 -10.49 -0.16 -5.05
CA VAL A 150 -11.16 1.04 -4.54
C VAL A 150 -12.27 1.48 -5.47
N MET A 151 -13.48 1.33 -4.98
CA MET A 151 -14.79 1.73 -5.49
C MET A 151 -15.53 0.69 -6.34
N THR A 152 -15.79 -0.47 -5.72
CA THR A 152 -16.79 -1.40 -6.22
C THR A 152 -18.21 -1.07 -5.74
N GLN A 153 -18.37 -0.09 -4.83
CA GLN A 153 -19.67 0.25 -4.23
C GLN A 153 -19.94 1.75 -4.34
N GLY A 154 -21.16 2.10 -4.71
CA GLY A 154 -21.60 3.49 -4.84
C GLY A 154 -22.78 3.65 -5.78
N GLU A 155 -23.04 4.89 -6.21
CA GLU A 155 -24.08 5.21 -7.18
C GLU A 155 -23.54 5.07 -8.61
N CYS A 156 -24.30 4.37 -9.46
CA CYS A 156 -24.00 4.23 -10.87
C CYS A 156 -24.19 5.57 -11.59
N GLU A 157 -23.16 6.08 -12.26
CA GLU A 157 -23.23 7.36 -12.97
C GLU A 157 -24.16 7.38 -14.20
N GLN A 158 -24.76 6.23 -14.54
CA GLN A 158 -25.69 6.12 -15.66
C GLN A 158 -27.14 5.97 -15.21
N CYS A 159 -27.44 5.21 -14.15
CA CYS A 159 -28.82 4.96 -13.69
C CYS A 159 -29.10 5.50 -12.28
N GLU A 160 -28.10 6.09 -11.62
CA GLU A 160 -28.17 6.67 -10.26
C GLU A 160 -28.56 5.66 -9.16
N GLU A 161 -28.69 4.35 -9.50
CA GLU A 161 -28.93 3.31 -8.51
C GLU A 161 -27.65 2.90 -7.79
N TYR A 162 -27.74 2.65 -6.50
CA TYR A 162 -26.64 2.14 -5.68
C TYR A 162 -26.26 0.71 -6.10
N SER A 163 -24.99 0.43 -6.27
CA SER A 163 -24.47 -0.89 -6.62
C SER A 163 -23.23 -1.21 -5.81
N ASP A 164 -23.06 -2.47 -5.46
CA ASP A 164 -21.88 -3.03 -4.78
C ASP A 164 -20.83 -3.59 -5.76
N ASP A 165 -21.10 -3.53 -7.08
CA ASP A 165 -20.16 -3.91 -8.15
C ASP A 165 -20.14 -2.83 -9.25
N LEU A 166 -19.52 -1.69 -8.95
CA LEU A 166 -19.27 -0.67 -9.97
C LEU A 166 -17.93 -0.92 -10.66
N ARG A 167 -17.88 -0.73 -11.97
CA ARG A 167 -16.62 -0.71 -12.74
C ARG A 167 -16.55 0.48 -13.65
N GLN A 168 -15.34 0.96 -13.88
CA GLN A 168 -15.11 2.06 -14.79
C GLN A 168 -15.16 1.59 -16.24
N GLU A 169 -16.10 2.12 -16.99
CA GLU A 169 -16.25 1.86 -18.41
C GLU A 169 -16.53 3.17 -19.16
N GLY A 170 -15.68 3.48 -20.14
CA GLY A 170 -15.78 4.75 -20.88
C GLY A 170 -15.59 6.01 -20.00
N GLY A 171 -14.80 5.91 -18.92
CA GLY A 171 -14.54 7.01 -17.99
C GLY A 171 -15.61 7.24 -16.93
N ARG A 172 -16.68 6.40 -16.89
CA ARG A 172 -17.78 6.48 -15.91
C ARG A 172 -17.89 5.20 -15.10
N LEU A 173 -18.32 5.33 -13.83
CA LEU A 173 -18.61 4.19 -12.96
C LEU A 173 -20.01 3.63 -13.28
N LYS A 174 -20.06 2.40 -13.78
CA LYS A 174 -21.29 1.73 -14.19
C LYS A 174 -21.54 0.45 -13.39
N CYS A 175 -22.78 0.23 -13.00
CA CYS A 175 -23.24 -1.02 -12.40
C CYS A 175 -23.30 -2.17 -13.43
N PRO A 176 -23.42 -3.47 -13.02
CA PRO A 176 -23.51 -4.60 -13.94
C PRO A 176 -24.62 -4.48 -14.98
N ARG A 177 -25.75 -3.84 -14.61
CA ARG A 177 -26.89 -3.60 -15.49
C ARG A 177 -26.59 -2.58 -16.59
N CYS A 178 -25.74 -1.57 -16.30
CA CYS A 178 -25.36 -0.51 -17.25
C CYS A 178 -24.08 -0.82 -18.02
N ARG A 179 -23.33 -1.85 -17.64
CA ARG A 179 -22.16 -2.34 -18.38
C ARG A 179 -22.63 -3.10 -19.63
N GLY A 180 -22.16 -2.67 -20.79
CA GLY A 180 -22.52 -3.27 -22.07
C GLY A 180 -23.90 -2.91 -22.59
N SER A 181 -24.71 -2.11 -21.86
CA SER A 181 -25.94 -1.56 -22.40
C SER A 181 -25.67 -0.21 -23.03
N THR A 182 -25.85 -0.12 -24.31
CA THR A 182 -26.09 1.11 -25.03
C THR A 182 -27.37 1.75 -24.49
N SER A 183 -27.40 3.06 -24.42
CA SER A 183 -28.45 3.88 -23.82
C SER A 183 -29.87 3.44 -24.22
N SER A 184 -30.81 3.46 -23.26
CA SER A 184 -32.24 3.42 -23.58
C SER A 184 -32.63 4.62 -24.46
N GLY A 185 -33.38 4.38 -25.50
CA GLY A 185 -33.75 5.43 -26.43
C GLY A 185 -34.67 4.92 -27.53
N VAL A 186 -34.80 5.72 -28.59
CA VAL A 186 -35.61 5.35 -29.76
C VAL A 186 -34.71 4.65 -30.79
N CYS A 187 -35.09 3.44 -31.21
CA CYS A 187 -34.40 2.70 -32.26
C CYS A 187 -34.48 3.49 -33.59
N GLU A 188 -33.35 3.72 -34.24
CA GLU A 188 -33.29 4.48 -35.49
C GLU A 188 -33.94 3.75 -36.68
N ILE A 189 -34.08 2.41 -36.59
CA ILE A 189 -34.66 1.63 -37.66
C ILE A 189 -36.18 1.49 -37.50
N CYS A 190 -36.70 1.16 -36.31
CA CYS A 190 -38.13 0.92 -36.13
C CYS A 190 -38.88 2.07 -35.44
N GLY A 191 -38.20 3.06 -34.91
CA GLY A 191 -38.80 4.21 -34.25
C GLY A 191 -39.44 3.93 -32.89
N GLN A 192 -39.29 2.72 -32.33
CA GLN A 192 -39.83 2.35 -31.02
C GLN A 192 -38.81 2.63 -29.91
N PHE A 193 -39.30 2.97 -28.73
CA PHE A 193 -38.47 3.14 -27.54
C PHE A 193 -38.08 1.75 -27.01
N SER A 194 -36.75 1.52 -26.85
CA SER A 194 -36.22 0.31 -26.26
C SER A 194 -35.30 0.64 -25.06
N TYR A 195 -35.29 -0.21 -24.08
CA TYR A 195 -34.41 -0.15 -22.93
C TYR A 195 -33.04 -0.80 -23.21
N VAL A 196 -32.91 -1.48 -24.34
CA VAL A 196 -31.66 -2.09 -24.80
C VAL A 196 -31.47 -1.67 -26.26
N LEU A 197 -30.48 -0.84 -26.50
CA LEU A 197 -30.09 -0.39 -27.84
C LEU A 197 -28.62 -0.77 -28.04
N GLU A 198 -28.32 -1.42 -29.14
CA GLU A 198 -26.96 -1.70 -29.57
C GLU A 198 -26.54 -0.80 -30.71
N TYR A 199 -25.25 -0.50 -30.78
CA TYR A 199 -24.69 0.24 -31.89
C TYR A 199 -24.16 -0.75 -32.93
N ALA A 200 -24.87 -0.89 -34.06
CA ALA A 200 -24.48 -1.75 -35.15
C ALA A 200 -24.51 -1.00 -36.48
N ASP A 201 -23.48 -1.17 -37.30
CA ASP A 201 -23.32 -0.60 -38.64
C ASP A 201 -23.59 0.91 -38.73
N GLY A 202 -23.25 1.67 -37.70
CA GLY A 202 -23.40 3.14 -37.68
C GLY A 202 -24.77 3.63 -37.22
N SER A 203 -25.68 2.75 -36.79
CA SER A 203 -27.02 3.09 -36.30
C SER A 203 -27.29 2.48 -34.92
N ILE A 204 -28.15 3.16 -34.14
CA ILE A 204 -28.63 2.68 -32.83
C ILE A 204 -29.88 1.84 -33.06
N ILE A 205 -29.77 0.53 -32.81
CA ILE A 205 -30.85 -0.44 -33.07
C ILE A 205 -31.30 -1.17 -31.81
N CYS A 206 -32.56 -1.56 -31.74
CA CYS A 206 -33.08 -2.48 -30.70
C CYS A 206 -32.83 -3.93 -31.12
N GLU A 207 -32.62 -4.82 -30.14
CA GLU A 207 -32.69 -6.28 -30.37
C GLU A 207 -34.06 -6.71 -30.82
#